data_5b4c16357e0b929f78d0374e8da8a34b
#
_entry.id   5b4c16357e0b929f78d0374e8da8a34b
#
_cell.length_a   1.000
_cell.length_b   1.000
_cell.length_c   1.000
_cell.angle_alpha   90.00
_cell.angle_beta   90.00
_cell.angle_gamma   90.00
#
_symmetry.space_group_name_H-M   'P 1'
#
loop_
_entity.id
_entity.type
_entity.pdbx_description
1 polymer ?
#
loop_
_entity_poly.entity_id
_entity_poly.type
_entity_poly.pdbx_seq_one_letter_code
_entity_poly.pdbx_strand_id
1 'polypeptide(L)'
;MPESTVIEAGAPVATLINVFTVRPERQRELADCLAAATDEVMRHVPGFVSANIHISGDGERVVNYAQWESAESFQRMLQDPVAKEHMDRAAAIADGFEPHLYTVDSVHHR
;
A
#
# COMPACT_ATOMS: atom_id res chain seq x y z
N MET A 1 16.57 0.79 -15.02
CA MET A 1 16.84 1.29 -13.67
C MET A 1 16.00 0.52 -12.67
N PRO A 2 16.59 0.02 -11.60
CA PRO A 2 15.78 -0.57 -10.55
C PRO A 2 14.95 0.52 -9.84
N GLU A 3 13.75 0.17 -9.50
CA GLU A 3 12.89 1.06 -8.73
C GLU A 3 13.21 0.87 -7.25
N SER A 4 13.26 1.96 -6.51
CA SER A 4 13.59 1.90 -5.09
C SER A 4 12.73 2.86 -4.29
N THR A 5 12.56 2.53 -3.03
CA THR A 5 11.89 3.36 -2.04
C THR A 5 12.88 3.67 -0.94
N VAL A 6 12.93 4.94 -0.53
CA VAL A 6 13.81 5.38 0.57
C VAL A 6 13.00 5.38 1.86
N ILE A 7 13.59 4.79 2.91
CA ILE A 7 13.03 4.79 4.25
C ILE A 7 13.96 5.59 5.14
N GLU A 8 13.44 6.63 5.78
CA GLU A 8 14.21 7.51 6.67
C GLU A 8 13.55 7.61 8.03
N ALA A 9 14.34 7.38 9.09
CA ALA A 9 13.83 7.56 10.45
C ALA A 9 13.54 9.04 10.70
N GLY A 10 12.41 9.32 11.32
CA GLY A 10 12.03 10.69 11.68
C GLY A 10 11.57 11.55 10.51
N ALA A 11 11.47 11.00 9.30
CA ALA A 11 10.94 11.75 8.18
C ALA A 11 9.45 12.08 8.39
N PRO A 12 8.97 13.23 7.88
CA PRO A 12 7.56 13.61 8.05
C PRO A 12 6.64 12.87 7.05
N VAL A 13 6.86 11.58 6.91
CA VAL A 13 6.11 10.71 6.01
C VAL A 13 5.21 9.81 6.84
N ALA A 14 3.95 9.71 6.46
CA ALA A 14 3.05 8.72 7.04
C ALA A 14 3.25 7.40 6.29
N THR A 15 3.60 6.36 7.03
CA THR A 15 3.78 5.02 6.46
C THR A 15 2.51 4.22 6.66
N LEU A 16 1.93 3.76 5.56
CA LEU A 16 0.79 2.86 5.59
C LEU A 16 1.28 1.44 5.40
N ILE A 17 0.95 0.56 6.33
CA ILE A 17 1.16 -0.87 6.14
C ILE A 17 -0.20 -1.52 6.19
N ASN A 18 -0.64 -2.06 5.05
CA ASN A 18 -1.91 -2.73 4.94
C ASN A 18 -1.65 -4.20 4.63
N VAL A 19 -2.06 -5.08 5.53
CA VAL A 19 -1.87 -6.52 5.37
C VAL A 19 -3.18 -7.13 4.90
N PHE A 20 -3.16 -7.68 3.68
CA PHE A 20 -4.30 -8.39 3.11
C PHE A 20 -4.12 -9.89 3.33
N THR A 21 -5.17 -10.56 3.76
CA THR A 21 -5.24 -12.02 3.79
C THR A 21 -5.97 -12.47 2.54
N VAL A 22 -5.45 -13.49 1.88
CA VAL A 22 -5.98 -13.94 0.58
C VAL A 22 -5.75 -15.43 0.44
N ARG A 23 -6.56 -16.10 -0.37
CA ARG A 23 -6.30 -17.50 -0.72
C ARG A 23 -5.10 -17.58 -1.67
N PRO A 24 -4.27 -18.63 -1.55
CA PRO A 24 -3.08 -18.76 -2.41
C PRO A 24 -3.38 -18.66 -3.90
N GLU A 25 -4.48 -19.22 -4.38
CA GLU A 25 -4.86 -19.19 -5.80
C GLU A 25 -5.28 -17.80 -6.26
N ARG A 26 -5.53 -16.85 -5.34
CA ARG A 26 -5.90 -15.48 -5.68
C ARG A 26 -4.85 -14.44 -5.31
N GLN A 27 -3.70 -14.87 -4.78
CA GLN A 27 -2.66 -13.94 -4.38
C GLN A 27 -2.16 -13.09 -5.56
N ARG A 28 -1.91 -13.72 -6.70
CA ARG A 28 -1.43 -13.01 -7.89
C ARG A 28 -2.45 -12.00 -8.39
N GLU A 29 -3.71 -12.39 -8.40
CA GLU A 29 -4.79 -11.50 -8.79
C GLU A 29 -4.86 -10.26 -7.90
N LEU A 30 -4.74 -10.45 -6.58
CA LEU A 30 -4.78 -9.34 -5.63
C LEU A 30 -3.58 -8.41 -5.81
N ALA A 31 -2.38 -8.98 -5.92
CA ALA A 31 -1.17 -8.17 -6.12
C ALA A 31 -1.25 -7.36 -7.41
N ASP A 32 -1.74 -7.96 -8.49
CA ASP A 32 -1.91 -7.26 -9.78
C ASP A 32 -2.97 -6.16 -9.68
N CYS A 33 -4.04 -6.41 -8.95
CA CYS A 33 -5.11 -5.42 -8.72
C CYS A 33 -4.55 -4.20 -7.98
N LEU A 34 -3.76 -4.43 -6.93
CA LEU A 34 -3.15 -3.34 -6.15
C LEU A 34 -2.12 -2.56 -6.99
N ALA A 35 -1.34 -3.25 -7.79
CA ALA A 35 -0.36 -2.61 -8.67
C ALA A 35 -1.05 -1.73 -9.71
N ALA A 36 -2.11 -2.23 -10.34
CA ALA A 36 -2.88 -1.47 -11.32
C ALA A 36 -3.55 -0.25 -10.69
N ALA A 37 -4.13 -0.41 -9.51
CA ALA A 37 -4.74 0.70 -8.78
C ALA A 37 -3.71 1.79 -8.46
N THR A 38 -2.50 1.38 -8.11
CA THR A 38 -1.42 2.33 -7.83
C THR A 38 -1.01 3.10 -9.08
N ASP A 39 -0.77 2.38 -10.17
CA ASP A 39 -0.31 3.00 -11.42
C ASP A 39 -1.37 3.89 -12.07
N GLU A 40 -2.63 3.48 -12.01
CA GLU A 40 -3.72 4.19 -12.68
C GLU A 40 -4.28 5.34 -11.84
N VAL A 41 -4.29 5.21 -10.52
CA VAL A 41 -4.99 6.15 -9.63
C VAL A 41 -4.10 6.71 -8.54
N MET A 42 -3.58 5.86 -7.65
CA MET A 42 -2.99 6.33 -6.39
C MET A 42 -1.77 7.22 -6.60
N ARG A 43 -0.92 6.90 -7.59
CA ARG A 43 0.28 7.69 -7.86
C ARG A 43 -0.04 9.12 -8.32
N HIS A 44 -1.27 9.38 -8.73
CA HIS A 44 -1.72 10.70 -9.17
C HIS A 44 -2.47 11.46 -8.08
N VAL A 45 -2.68 10.84 -6.92
CA VAL A 45 -3.35 11.50 -5.80
C VAL A 45 -2.36 12.43 -5.08
N PRO A 46 -2.74 13.68 -4.79
CA PRO A 46 -1.85 14.60 -4.07
C PRO A 46 -1.39 14.02 -2.74
N GLY A 47 -0.08 14.10 -2.49
CA GLY A 47 0.51 13.58 -1.26
C GLY A 47 0.99 12.14 -1.34
N PHE A 48 0.73 11.44 -2.44
CA PHE A 48 1.27 10.10 -2.65
C PHE A 48 2.80 10.16 -2.81
N VAL A 49 3.52 9.27 -2.12
CA VAL A 49 4.98 9.16 -2.26
C VAL A 49 5.36 7.85 -2.91
N SER A 50 4.94 6.72 -2.35
CA SER A 50 5.26 5.41 -2.93
C SER A 50 4.25 4.36 -2.47
N ALA A 51 4.20 3.26 -3.21
CA ALA A 51 3.51 2.04 -2.79
C ALA A 51 4.37 0.86 -3.20
N ASN A 52 4.55 -0.06 -2.26
CA ASN A 52 5.48 -1.18 -2.41
C ASN A 52 4.71 -2.45 -2.09
N ILE A 53 4.36 -3.19 -3.13
CA ILE A 53 3.50 -4.37 -3.00
C ILE A 53 4.37 -5.58 -2.75
N HIS A 54 4.09 -6.29 -1.66
CA HIS A 54 4.82 -7.48 -1.24
C HIS A 54 3.90 -8.68 -1.28
N ILE A 55 4.43 -9.82 -1.70
CA ILE A 55 3.70 -11.08 -1.66
C ILE A 55 4.41 -12.03 -0.72
N SER A 56 3.65 -12.74 0.12
CA SER A 56 4.23 -13.70 1.05
C SER A 56 4.60 -15.01 0.35
N GLY A 57 5.63 -15.68 0.89
CA GLY A 57 6.09 -16.94 0.31
C GLY A 57 5.09 -18.08 0.42
N ASP A 58 4.20 -18.03 1.41
CA ASP A 58 3.16 -19.05 1.61
C ASP A 58 1.91 -18.82 0.74
N GLY A 59 1.85 -17.73 0.02
CA GLY A 59 0.72 -17.40 -0.85
C GLY A 59 -0.50 -16.82 -0.15
N GLU A 60 -0.45 -16.63 1.17
CA GLU A 60 -1.62 -16.29 1.96
C GLU A 60 -1.76 -14.81 2.30
N ARG A 61 -0.76 -14.00 1.97
CA ARG A 61 -0.79 -12.55 2.26
C ARG A 61 -0.24 -11.73 1.12
N VAL A 62 -0.78 -10.52 1.02
CA VAL A 62 -0.21 -9.44 0.21
C VAL A 62 -0.12 -8.23 1.13
N VAL A 63 1.02 -7.55 1.12
CA VAL A 63 1.22 -6.37 1.95
C VAL A 63 1.46 -5.17 1.04
N ASN A 64 0.74 -4.09 1.28
CA ASN A 64 1.05 -2.80 0.69
C ASN A 64 1.76 -1.94 1.74
N TYR A 65 3.03 -1.69 1.49
CA TYR A 65 3.84 -0.75 2.24
C TYR A 65 3.85 0.55 1.44
N ALA A 66 3.09 1.53 1.89
CA ALA A 66 2.93 2.78 1.16
C ALA A 66 3.41 3.97 1.98
N GLN A 67 3.82 5.01 1.28
CA GLN A 67 4.26 6.24 1.90
C GLN A 67 3.39 7.40 1.40
N TRP A 68 2.97 8.25 2.32
CA TRP A 68 2.19 9.45 2.06
C TRP A 68 2.87 10.65 2.71
N GLU A 69 2.74 11.83 2.11
CA GLU A 69 3.35 13.03 2.67
C GLU A 69 2.85 13.33 4.09
N SER A 70 1.60 12.95 4.39
CA SER A 70 0.99 13.16 5.69
C SER A 70 -0.18 12.22 5.91
N ALA A 71 -0.62 12.07 7.14
CA ALA A 71 -1.84 11.34 7.46
C ALA A 71 -3.05 11.98 6.78
N GLU A 72 -3.07 13.31 6.67
CA GLU A 72 -4.17 14.05 6.01
C GLU A 72 -4.25 13.70 4.53
N SER A 73 -3.13 13.57 3.85
CA SER A 73 -3.11 13.17 2.44
C SER A 73 -3.73 11.79 2.25
N PHE A 74 -3.39 10.86 3.12
CA PHE A 74 -3.98 9.53 3.13
C PHE A 74 -5.49 9.59 3.38
N GLN A 75 -5.91 10.38 4.35
CA GLN A 75 -7.33 10.54 4.67
C GLN A 75 -8.11 11.13 3.49
N ARG A 76 -7.53 12.10 2.79
CA ARG A 76 -8.16 12.69 1.60
C ARG A 76 -8.31 11.66 0.48
N MET A 77 -7.31 10.77 0.32
CA MET A 77 -7.38 9.70 -0.67
C MET A 77 -8.59 8.79 -0.39
N LEU A 78 -8.85 8.50 0.88
CA LEU A 78 -9.98 7.66 1.27
C LEU A 78 -11.34 8.28 0.90
N GLN A 79 -11.39 9.59 0.66
CA GLN A 79 -12.60 10.29 0.24
C GLN A 79 -12.73 10.38 -1.28
N ASP A 80 -11.70 10.00 -2.03
CA ASP A 80 -11.73 10.05 -3.49
C ASP A 80 -12.56 8.88 -4.03
N PRO A 81 -13.65 9.15 -4.77
CA PRO A 81 -14.53 8.07 -5.23
C PRO A 81 -13.86 7.10 -6.21
N VAL A 82 -12.90 7.56 -7.02
CA VAL A 82 -12.18 6.68 -7.94
C VAL A 82 -11.23 5.78 -7.18
N ALA A 83 -10.49 6.33 -6.20
CA ALA A 83 -9.62 5.53 -5.33
C ALA A 83 -10.43 4.49 -4.56
N LYS A 84 -11.59 4.90 -4.03
CA LYS A 84 -12.47 3.99 -3.30
C LYS A 84 -12.92 2.82 -4.16
N GLU A 85 -13.28 3.08 -5.43
CA GLU A 85 -13.68 2.02 -6.36
C GLU A 85 -12.57 0.97 -6.51
N HIS A 86 -11.33 1.41 -6.67
CA HIS A 86 -10.18 0.49 -6.80
C HIS A 86 -9.93 -0.27 -5.51
N MET A 87 -10.06 0.38 -4.36
CA MET A 87 -9.91 -0.27 -3.07
C MET A 87 -11.00 -1.31 -2.84
N ASP A 88 -12.23 -1.04 -3.26
CA ASP A 88 -13.34 -1.98 -3.14
C ASP A 88 -13.08 -3.24 -3.99
N ARG A 89 -12.47 -3.09 -5.15
CA ARG A 89 -12.08 -4.24 -6.00
C ARG A 89 -11.07 -5.12 -5.29
N ALA A 90 -10.04 -4.52 -4.69
CA ALA A 90 -9.04 -5.28 -3.94
C ALA A 90 -9.67 -5.98 -2.75
N ALA A 91 -10.55 -5.30 -2.02
CA ALA A 91 -11.25 -5.87 -0.88
C ALA A 91 -12.13 -7.07 -1.27
N ALA A 92 -12.69 -7.05 -2.48
CA ALA A 92 -13.51 -8.15 -3.00
C ALA A 92 -12.68 -9.41 -3.30
N ILE A 93 -11.40 -9.25 -3.64
CA ILE A 93 -10.49 -10.37 -3.91
C ILE A 93 -9.95 -10.95 -2.59
N ALA A 94 -9.66 -10.09 -1.62
CA ALA A 94 -9.09 -10.49 -0.34
C ALA A 94 -10.13 -11.10 0.58
N ASP A 95 -9.68 -11.97 1.48
CA ASP A 95 -10.52 -12.49 2.56
C ASP A 95 -10.60 -11.49 3.72
N GLY A 96 -9.61 -10.62 3.84
CA GLY A 96 -9.59 -9.56 4.85
C GLY A 96 -8.42 -8.63 4.63
N PHE A 97 -8.41 -7.51 5.32
CA PHE A 97 -7.30 -6.55 5.26
C PHE A 97 -7.24 -5.76 6.56
N GLU A 98 -6.05 -5.26 6.88
CA GLU A 98 -5.81 -4.56 8.13
C GLU A 98 -4.82 -3.41 7.88
N PRO A 99 -5.31 -2.19 7.60
CA PRO A 99 -4.46 -1.04 7.37
C PRO A 99 -4.17 -0.28 8.67
N HIS A 100 -2.90 0.10 8.85
CA HIS A 100 -2.49 0.95 9.97
C HIS A 100 -1.46 1.96 9.49
N LEU A 101 -1.47 3.15 10.09
CA LEU A 101 -0.47 4.18 9.84
C LEU A 101 0.63 4.10 10.90
N TYR A 102 1.87 4.30 10.45
CA TYR A 102 3.06 4.20 11.26
C TYR A 102 4.00 5.36 10.99
N THR A 103 4.91 5.60 11.91
CA THR A 103 6.09 6.43 11.67
C THR A 103 7.32 5.53 11.76
N VAL A 104 8.37 5.88 11.02
CA VAL A 104 9.61 5.11 11.09
C VAL A 104 10.40 5.58 12.31
N ASP A 105 10.56 4.71 13.29
CA ASP A 105 11.27 5.01 14.52
C ASP A 105 12.79 5.00 14.32
N SER A 106 13.30 3.96 13.71
CA SER A 106 14.74 3.80 13.53
C SER A 106 15.05 2.97 12.29
N VAL A 107 16.23 3.23 11.72
CA VAL A 107 16.75 2.51 10.56
C VAL A 107 18.15 2.04 10.92
N HIS A 108 18.46 0.79 10.67
CA HIS A 108 19.74 0.18 11.01
C HIS A 108 20.36 -0.46 9.78
N HIS A 109 21.66 -0.30 9.64
CA HIS A 109 22.44 -0.89 8.55
C HIS A 109 23.58 -1.73 9.12
N ARG A 110 24.11 -2.63 8.29
CA ARG A 110 25.35 -3.34 8.59
C ARG A 110 26.53 -2.39 8.41
#